data_c1534b7ab4ab217fa3a126f4ad626675
#
_entry.id   c1534b7ab4ab217fa3a126f4ad626675
#
_cell.length_a   1.000
_cell.length_b   1.000
_cell.length_c   1.000
_cell.angle_alpha   90.00
_cell.angle_beta   90.00
_cell.angle_gamma   90.00
#
_symmetry.space_group_name_H-M   'P 1'
#
loop_
_entity.id
_entity.type
_entity.pdbx_description
1 polymer ?
#
loop_
_entity_poly.entity_id
_entity_poly.type
_entity_poly.pdbx_seq_one_letter_code
_entity_poly.pdbx_strand_id
1 'polypeptide(L)'
;MSTIVDSSKPGLVRPMVSKKFQIPKLAWNTIPALLLIGLLILLLAYPVALLFIKSFVASRPGHPTVWTLRGWIEAFTDAGLPLALGNTFFLAAVRVAITSALAIFFAWVVTRTDTPLKGFIELALWLGFFLPLLPVTMGWILLLDPHYGLINKWLVGSFGLSEAPFNIYSYWGIVWCHLTFSTSVRFMLMTPAFSAMDAAMEEAGLVCGSNRAGVLMRVTIPALAPAVLASTALGFIRSLESFEIEMVLGIPAGIYVVSTKIWDFIHWDPPYYDRATALCSIFLLFIFLLVSLHRRFLRGREYTTVTGRSHIGASFSLGRWRWLTCGICLLFVGVMIILPLLTLVVGSFMELLGHFNLETTWTTRHWTGLFADPVFLGSLQNTIILGLGAALVGTLIYALISYLIVRTALPGRSVIDVLSWLPWALPGVLISLALLWTVLGSGEWVKLLYGTVSLLVLAIIIKEMPLGTQIIKAAVQQISPELEEASSAAGADRLDYFRRILLPLLKPTMLSVAIIVFISAARDIPTVIFLSTHESRTLSLLMLDSIVEANQEKAAVIGVLLVFLIFGFLLLGRLLGFRRTSMS
;
A
#
# COMPACT_ATOMS: atom_id res chain seq x y z
N MET A 1 34.38 4.52 -73.85
CA MET A 1 33.22 3.67 -74.21
C MET A 1 32.12 4.00 -73.21
N SER A 2 31.20 4.77 -73.68
CA SER A 2 30.07 5.43 -73.01
C SER A 2 28.93 4.45 -72.75
N THR A 3 28.31 4.48 -71.61
CA THR A 3 26.95 3.96 -71.45
C THR A 3 26.10 5.01 -70.67
N ILE A 4 25.13 5.46 -71.41
CA ILE A 4 24.10 6.45 -71.14
C ILE A 4 23.17 5.95 -70.05
N VAL A 5 22.92 6.79 -69.07
CA VAL A 5 21.86 6.59 -68.05
C VAL A 5 20.57 7.14 -68.61
N ASP A 6 19.59 6.29 -68.81
CA ASP A 6 18.24 6.62 -69.26
C ASP A 6 17.38 7.10 -68.07
N SER A 7 16.99 8.40 -68.13
CA SER A 7 16.17 9.07 -67.15
C SER A 7 14.73 9.27 -67.68
N SER A 8 13.92 8.21 -67.63
CA SER A 8 12.48 8.38 -67.94
C SER A 8 11.61 7.35 -67.20
N LYS A 9 11.23 7.63 -65.95
CA LYS A 9 10.01 7.08 -65.38
C LYS A 9 9.28 8.14 -64.57
N PRO A 10 8.02 8.49 -64.90
CA PRO A 10 7.23 9.48 -64.23
C PRO A 10 6.78 8.96 -62.85
N GLY A 11 6.89 9.83 -61.87
CA GLY A 11 6.49 9.55 -60.47
C GLY A 11 5.00 9.20 -60.37
N LEU A 12 4.74 8.00 -59.87
CA LEU A 12 3.41 7.58 -59.44
C LEU A 12 3.03 8.35 -58.15
N VAL A 13 2.23 9.40 -58.36
CA VAL A 13 1.49 10.05 -57.28
C VAL A 13 0.50 9.02 -56.68
N ARG A 14 0.79 8.50 -55.52
CA ARG A 14 -0.18 7.68 -54.79
C ARG A 14 -1.34 8.58 -54.35
N PRO A 15 -2.60 8.25 -54.72
CA PRO A 15 -3.76 9.02 -54.24
C PRO A 15 -3.83 8.92 -52.72
N MET A 16 -3.92 10.08 -52.05
CA MET A 16 -4.32 10.15 -50.64
C MET A 16 -5.69 9.48 -50.47
N VAL A 17 -5.70 8.24 -50.00
CA VAL A 17 -6.93 7.59 -49.59
C VAL A 17 -7.45 8.33 -48.37
N SER A 18 -8.50 9.15 -48.58
CA SER A 18 -9.29 9.73 -47.51
C SER A 18 -9.80 8.60 -46.62
N LYS A 19 -9.24 8.47 -45.40
CA LYS A 19 -9.79 7.61 -44.39
C LYS A 19 -11.17 8.18 -44.02
N LYS A 20 -12.22 7.71 -44.70
CA LYS A 20 -13.58 7.85 -44.20
C LYS A 20 -13.62 7.29 -42.82
N PHE A 21 -13.98 8.12 -41.84
CA PHE A 21 -14.28 7.75 -40.48
C PHE A 21 -15.47 6.77 -40.50
N GLN A 22 -15.20 5.49 -40.69
CA GLN A 22 -16.21 4.46 -40.52
C GLN A 22 -16.41 4.31 -39.02
N ILE A 23 -17.55 4.77 -38.51
CA ILE A 23 -18.04 4.41 -37.19
C ILE A 23 -18.08 2.87 -37.17
N PRO A 24 -17.26 2.19 -36.36
CA PRO A 24 -17.27 0.73 -36.34
C PRO A 24 -18.67 0.29 -35.89
N LYS A 25 -19.33 -0.56 -36.69
CA LYS A 25 -20.55 -1.25 -36.26
C LYS A 25 -20.25 -1.87 -34.90
N LEU A 26 -21.03 -1.51 -33.89
CA LEU A 26 -20.89 -1.99 -32.52
C LEU A 26 -21.03 -3.53 -32.55
N ALA A 27 -19.91 -4.22 -32.65
CA ALA A 27 -19.90 -5.67 -32.65
C ALA A 27 -20.37 -6.15 -31.26
N TRP A 28 -21.16 -7.20 -31.19
CA TRP A 28 -21.63 -7.79 -29.93
C TRP A 28 -20.48 -8.02 -28.90
N ASN A 29 -19.26 -8.18 -29.38
CA ASN A 29 -18.04 -8.31 -28.58
C ASN A 29 -17.63 -7.04 -27.83
N THR A 30 -18.17 -5.86 -28.18
CA THR A 30 -17.82 -4.58 -27.51
C THR A 30 -18.73 -4.30 -26.30
N ILE A 31 -19.92 -4.90 -26.24
CA ILE A 31 -20.89 -4.68 -25.17
C ILE A 31 -20.31 -5.02 -23.78
N PRO A 32 -19.68 -6.21 -23.56
CA PRO A 32 -19.12 -6.54 -22.25
C PRO A 32 -18.01 -5.58 -21.82
N ALA A 33 -17.21 -5.08 -22.78
CA ALA A 33 -16.18 -4.08 -22.47
C ALA A 33 -16.77 -2.74 -22.07
N LEU A 34 -17.81 -2.28 -22.76
CA LEU A 34 -18.51 -1.03 -22.42
C LEU A 34 -19.21 -1.14 -21.07
N LEU A 35 -19.81 -2.30 -20.77
CA LEU A 35 -20.42 -2.56 -19.45
C LEU A 35 -19.37 -2.53 -18.35
N LEU A 36 -18.20 -3.16 -18.57
CA LEU A 36 -17.11 -3.12 -17.59
C LEU A 36 -16.55 -1.71 -17.40
N ILE A 37 -16.34 -0.96 -18.49
CA ILE A 37 -15.91 0.44 -18.41
C ILE A 37 -16.95 1.26 -17.65
N GLY A 38 -18.22 1.12 -17.97
CA GLY A 38 -19.31 1.78 -17.24
C GLY A 38 -19.34 1.43 -15.77
N LEU A 39 -19.15 0.15 -15.42
CA LEU A 39 -19.05 -0.31 -14.04
C LEU A 39 -17.82 0.30 -13.33
N LEU A 40 -16.65 0.31 -13.96
CA LEU A 40 -15.45 0.91 -13.39
C LEU A 40 -15.60 2.43 -13.21
N ILE A 41 -16.21 3.12 -14.15
CA ILE A 41 -16.54 4.55 -14.01
C ILE A 41 -17.49 4.76 -12.84
N LEU A 42 -18.54 3.95 -12.71
CA LEU A 42 -19.50 4.02 -11.61
C LEU A 42 -18.86 3.75 -10.26
N LEU A 43 -17.95 2.78 -10.18
CA LEU A 43 -17.32 2.39 -8.91
C LEU A 43 -16.12 3.27 -8.51
N LEU A 44 -15.44 3.90 -9.47
CA LEU A 44 -14.20 4.64 -9.22
C LEU A 44 -14.34 6.15 -9.47
N ALA A 45 -14.80 6.53 -10.66
CA ALA A 45 -14.86 7.93 -11.04
C ALA A 45 -16.08 8.65 -10.45
N TYR A 46 -17.22 7.99 -10.38
CA TYR A 46 -18.46 8.58 -9.83
C TYR A 46 -18.34 8.91 -8.33
N PRO A 47 -17.83 8.03 -7.43
CA PRO A 47 -17.64 8.38 -6.02
C PRO A 47 -16.72 9.59 -5.83
N VAL A 48 -15.63 9.67 -6.61
CA VAL A 48 -14.70 10.80 -6.57
C VAL A 48 -15.36 12.09 -7.06
N ALA A 49 -16.10 12.01 -8.18
CA ALA A 49 -16.86 13.17 -8.69
C ALA A 49 -17.92 13.62 -7.69
N LEU A 50 -18.62 12.69 -7.07
CA LEU A 50 -19.64 12.98 -6.06
C LEU A 50 -19.03 13.64 -4.82
N LEU A 51 -17.88 13.15 -4.35
CA LEU A 51 -17.14 13.78 -3.24
C LEU A 51 -16.79 15.24 -3.58
N PHE A 52 -16.31 15.49 -4.81
CA PHE A 52 -16.03 16.85 -5.26
C PHE A 52 -17.29 17.72 -5.35
N ILE A 53 -18.40 17.21 -5.88
CA ILE A 53 -19.68 17.91 -5.93
C ILE A 53 -20.19 18.23 -4.52
N LYS A 54 -20.13 17.26 -3.61
CA LYS A 54 -20.56 17.42 -2.20
C LYS A 54 -19.73 18.42 -1.43
N SER A 55 -18.52 18.74 -1.84
CA SER A 55 -17.73 19.81 -1.23
C SER A 55 -18.31 21.23 -1.42
N PHE A 56 -19.23 21.39 -2.39
CA PHE A 56 -19.97 22.64 -2.63
C PHE A 56 -21.37 22.64 -2.01
N VAL A 57 -21.71 21.64 -1.20
CA VAL A 57 -23.04 21.49 -0.61
C VAL A 57 -22.93 21.47 0.90
N ALA A 58 -23.45 22.49 1.57
CA ALA A 58 -23.63 22.44 3.02
C ALA A 58 -24.85 21.55 3.35
N SER A 59 -24.58 20.46 4.03
CA SER A 59 -25.60 19.54 4.55
C SER A 59 -25.42 19.41 6.04
N ARG A 60 -26.37 19.96 6.81
CA ARG A 60 -26.46 19.77 8.27
C ARG A 60 -27.68 18.91 8.58
N PRO A 61 -27.59 18.00 9.54
CA PRO A 61 -28.75 17.22 9.97
C PRO A 61 -29.94 18.15 10.29
N GLY A 62 -31.11 17.87 9.71
CA GLY A 62 -32.32 18.68 9.92
C GLY A 62 -32.44 19.97 9.11
N HIS A 63 -31.45 20.33 8.29
CA HIS A 63 -31.52 21.53 7.46
C HIS A 63 -31.53 21.16 5.95
N PRO A 64 -32.18 21.98 5.09
CA PRO A 64 -32.16 21.77 3.65
C PRO A 64 -30.74 21.92 3.11
N THR A 65 -30.40 21.12 2.11
CA THR A 65 -29.11 21.19 1.40
C THR A 65 -29.02 22.49 0.60
N VAL A 66 -27.96 23.27 0.81
CA VAL A 66 -27.74 24.56 0.13
C VAL A 66 -26.39 24.50 -0.59
N TRP A 67 -26.38 24.96 -1.85
CA TRP A 67 -25.14 25.13 -2.61
C TRP A 67 -24.37 26.34 -2.05
N THR A 68 -23.13 26.12 -1.63
CA THR A 68 -22.32 27.15 -1.01
C THR A 68 -20.83 26.83 -1.10
N LEU A 69 -20.00 27.86 -1.07
CA LEU A 69 -18.54 27.76 -0.90
C LEU A 69 -18.11 27.76 0.57
N ARG A 70 -19.06 27.73 1.50
CA ARG A 70 -18.79 27.85 2.93
C ARG A 70 -17.79 26.82 3.41
N GLY A 71 -17.96 25.54 3.04
CA GLY A 71 -17.04 24.47 3.42
C GLY A 71 -15.60 24.71 2.96
N TRP A 72 -15.43 25.29 1.77
CA TRP A 72 -14.11 25.69 1.24
C TRP A 72 -13.52 26.86 2.03
N ILE A 73 -14.31 27.92 2.25
CA ILE A 73 -13.86 29.11 2.99
C ILE A 73 -13.47 28.71 4.40
N GLU A 74 -14.33 27.96 5.10
CA GLU A 74 -14.08 27.52 6.47
C GLU A 74 -12.91 26.54 6.57
N ALA A 75 -12.72 25.65 5.59
CA ALA A 75 -11.56 24.77 5.54
C ALA A 75 -10.26 25.59 5.37
N PHE A 76 -10.23 26.60 4.49
CA PHE A 76 -9.04 27.42 4.29
C PHE A 76 -8.79 28.44 5.41
N THR A 77 -9.81 28.84 6.14
CA THR A 77 -9.68 29.76 7.29
C THR A 77 -9.45 29.04 8.61
N ASP A 78 -9.51 27.71 8.63
CA ASP A 78 -9.14 26.91 9.80
C ASP A 78 -7.67 27.11 10.15
N ALA A 79 -7.42 27.65 11.35
CA ALA A 79 -6.05 27.98 11.81
C ALA A 79 -5.14 26.73 11.90
N GLY A 80 -5.70 25.54 12.05
CA GLY A 80 -4.95 24.29 12.12
C GLY A 80 -4.60 23.70 10.75
N LEU A 81 -5.25 24.13 9.66
CA LEU A 81 -5.03 23.54 8.34
C LEU A 81 -3.60 23.77 7.79
N PRO A 82 -3.00 24.98 7.85
CA PRO A 82 -1.63 25.18 7.38
C PRO A 82 -0.63 24.29 8.14
N LEU A 83 -0.84 24.13 9.45
CA LEU A 83 -0.01 23.26 10.27
C LEU A 83 -0.20 21.78 9.90
N ALA A 84 -1.44 21.33 9.72
CA ALA A 84 -1.74 19.96 9.30
C ALA A 84 -1.16 19.62 7.91
N LEU A 85 -1.23 20.56 6.97
CA LEU A 85 -0.54 20.43 5.68
C LEU A 85 0.97 20.36 5.86
N GLY A 86 1.57 21.30 6.59
CA GLY A 86 2.99 21.31 6.90
C GLY A 86 3.46 20.00 7.53
N ASN A 87 2.74 19.49 8.53
CA ASN A 87 3.01 18.22 9.19
C ASN A 87 2.95 17.05 8.21
N THR A 88 1.92 17.00 7.34
CA THR A 88 1.76 15.93 6.35
C THR A 88 2.97 15.85 5.43
N PHE A 89 3.42 17.01 4.90
CA PHE A 89 4.59 17.06 4.00
C PHE A 89 5.89 16.79 4.74
N PHE A 90 6.08 17.37 5.91
CA PHE A 90 7.28 17.19 6.71
C PHE A 90 7.48 15.73 7.10
N LEU A 91 6.45 15.11 7.71
CA LEU A 91 6.49 13.71 8.12
C LEU A 91 6.70 12.78 6.91
N ALA A 92 6.02 13.03 5.79
CA ALA A 92 6.20 12.27 4.57
C ALA A 92 7.63 12.40 4.03
N ALA A 93 8.19 13.61 3.95
CA ALA A 93 9.53 13.85 3.42
C ALA A 93 10.61 13.20 4.29
N VAL A 94 10.56 13.41 5.61
CA VAL A 94 11.53 12.84 6.56
C VAL A 94 11.48 11.31 6.54
N ARG A 95 10.28 10.74 6.63
CA ARG A 95 10.05 9.29 6.57
C ARG A 95 10.59 8.69 5.29
N VAL A 96 10.28 9.30 4.14
CA VAL A 96 10.73 8.82 2.84
C VAL A 96 12.25 8.88 2.71
N ALA A 97 12.88 9.97 3.14
CA ALA A 97 14.34 10.13 3.09
C ALA A 97 15.04 9.02 3.89
N ILE A 98 14.64 8.82 5.15
CA ILE A 98 15.24 7.82 6.04
C ILE A 98 15.00 6.40 5.49
N THR A 99 13.76 6.07 5.16
CA THR A 99 13.42 4.70 4.72
C THR A 99 13.95 4.36 3.34
N SER A 100 14.15 5.34 2.44
CA SER A 100 14.83 5.12 1.16
C SER A 100 16.32 4.84 1.36
N ALA A 101 16.99 5.59 2.24
CA ALA A 101 18.39 5.33 2.59
C ALA A 101 18.58 3.92 3.20
N LEU A 102 17.71 3.55 4.14
CA LEU A 102 17.71 2.21 4.74
C LEU A 102 17.44 1.11 3.70
N ALA A 103 16.45 1.31 2.82
CA ALA A 103 16.12 0.34 1.79
C ALA A 103 17.24 0.13 0.75
N ILE A 104 17.91 1.21 0.34
CA ILE A 104 19.12 1.14 -0.50
C ILE A 104 20.21 0.33 0.19
N PHE A 105 20.47 0.64 1.47
CA PHE A 105 21.47 -0.09 2.26
C PHE A 105 21.13 -1.58 2.35
N PHE A 106 19.91 -1.94 2.74
CA PHE A 106 19.51 -3.35 2.86
C PHE A 106 19.48 -4.07 1.51
N ALA A 107 18.97 -3.44 0.45
CA ALA A 107 18.96 -4.02 -0.88
C ALA A 107 20.40 -4.30 -1.37
N TRP A 108 21.32 -3.36 -1.16
CA TRP A 108 22.74 -3.55 -1.48
C TRP A 108 23.36 -4.67 -0.64
N VAL A 109 23.15 -4.70 0.68
CA VAL A 109 23.69 -5.74 1.58
C VAL A 109 23.24 -7.12 1.15
N VAL A 110 21.94 -7.31 0.90
CA VAL A 110 21.36 -8.63 0.59
C VAL A 110 21.78 -9.11 -0.81
N THR A 111 21.81 -8.22 -1.81
CA THR A 111 22.03 -8.62 -3.20
C THR A 111 23.48 -8.58 -3.62
N ARG A 112 24.32 -7.68 -3.06
CA ARG A 112 25.63 -7.34 -3.57
C ARG A 112 26.80 -7.68 -2.65
N THR A 113 26.53 -8.13 -1.42
CA THR A 113 27.59 -8.39 -0.44
C THR A 113 27.64 -9.85 0.01
N ASP A 114 28.79 -10.24 0.62
CA ASP A 114 29.00 -11.52 1.28
C ASP A 114 28.57 -11.52 2.76
N THR A 115 27.65 -10.63 3.14
CA THR A 115 27.17 -10.50 4.53
C THR A 115 26.53 -11.83 4.99
N PRO A 116 26.92 -12.33 6.19
CA PRO A 116 26.32 -13.53 6.76
C PRO A 116 24.82 -13.35 7.01
N LEU A 117 24.06 -14.46 7.02
CA LEU A 117 22.62 -14.48 7.31
C LEU A 117 21.76 -13.58 6.41
N LYS A 118 22.24 -13.20 5.23
CA LYS A 118 21.50 -12.32 4.31
C LYS A 118 20.10 -12.86 3.96
N GLY A 119 19.93 -14.19 3.84
CA GLY A 119 18.61 -14.79 3.59
C GLY A 119 17.66 -14.64 4.78
N PHE A 120 18.15 -14.66 6.01
CA PHE A 120 17.34 -14.37 7.20
C PHE A 120 16.96 -12.88 7.26
N ILE A 121 17.93 -11.99 6.99
CA ILE A 121 17.69 -10.52 6.93
C ILE A 121 16.63 -10.20 5.88
N GLU A 122 16.77 -10.78 4.69
CA GLU A 122 15.79 -10.64 3.60
C GLU A 122 14.40 -11.12 4.04
N LEU A 123 14.31 -12.33 4.60
CA LEU A 123 13.04 -12.88 5.11
C LEU A 123 12.42 -11.98 6.17
N ALA A 124 13.21 -11.48 7.12
CA ALA A 124 12.72 -10.61 8.18
C ALA A 124 12.18 -9.28 7.64
N LEU A 125 12.85 -8.67 6.64
CA LEU A 125 12.36 -7.46 5.98
C LEU A 125 11.08 -7.75 5.18
N TRP A 126 10.96 -8.91 4.53
CA TRP A 126 9.70 -9.34 3.90
C TRP A 126 8.58 -9.50 4.92
N LEU A 127 8.87 -10.09 6.08
CA LEU A 127 7.88 -10.22 7.15
C LEU A 127 7.45 -8.86 7.71
N GLY A 128 8.37 -7.89 7.79
CA GLY A 128 8.07 -6.52 8.20
C GLY A 128 7.02 -5.82 7.33
N PHE A 129 6.92 -6.19 6.05
CA PHE A 129 5.85 -5.71 5.15
C PHE A 129 4.46 -6.21 5.56
N PHE A 130 4.37 -7.41 6.10
CA PHE A 130 3.09 -8.01 6.48
C PHE A 130 2.62 -7.60 7.88
N LEU A 131 3.47 -6.96 8.68
CA LEU A 131 3.10 -6.51 10.02
C LEU A 131 2.04 -5.40 9.96
N PRO A 132 0.98 -5.49 10.77
CA PRO A 132 0.03 -4.40 10.91
C PRO A 132 0.64 -3.24 11.72
N LEU A 133 0.32 -2.00 11.31
CA LEU A 133 0.93 -0.80 11.87
C LEU A 133 0.55 -0.57 13.34
N LEU A 134 -0.72 -0.73 13.68
CA LEU A 134 -1.21 -0.48 15.05
C LEU A 134 -0.57 -1.40 16.11
N PRO A 135 -0.51 -2.74 15.92
CA PRO A 135 0.19 -3.63 16.85
C PRO A 135 1.64 -3.24 17.10
N VAL A 136 2.38 -2.88 16.04
CA VAL A 136 3.77 -2.41 16.15
C VAL A 136 3.84 -1.10 16.94
N THR A 137 2.92 -0.17 16.67
CA THR A 137 2.82 1.12 17.39
C THR A 137 2.52 0.91 18.87
N MET A 138 1.60 0.01 19.22
CA MET A 138 1.31 -0.35 20.62
C MET A 138 2.54 -0.92 21.33
N GLY A 139 3.31 -1.79 20.66
CA GLY A 139 4.57 -2.29 21.20
C GLY A 139 5.57 -1.15 21.49
N TRP A 140 5.64 -0.15 20.61
CA TRP A 140 6.48 1.03 20.81
C TRP A 140 5.96 1.97 21.91
N ILE A 141 4.64 2.12 22.07
CA ILE A 141 4.05 2.87 23.20
C ILE A 141 4.50 2.22 24.51
N LEU A 142 4.36 0.90 24.66
CA LEU A 142 4.80 0.21 25.86
C LEU A 142 6.30 0.38 26.15
N LEU A 143 7.14 0.59 25.13
CA LEU A 143 8.57 0.82 25.29
C LEU A 143 8.93 2.27 25.62
N LEU A 144 8.30 3.26 24.94
CA LEU A 144 8.75 4.64 24.89
C LEU A 144 7.72 5.66 25.42
N ASP A 145 6.62 5.22 26.03
CA ASP A 145 5.70 6.13 26.71
C ASP A 145 6.43 6.92 27.80
N PRO A 146 6.25 8.26 27.92
CA PRO A 146 6.96 9.07 28.90
C PRO A 146 6.64 8.73 30.35
N HIS A 147 5.47 8.16 30.63
CA HIS A 147 5.02 7.86 31.99
C HIS A 147 5.28 6.44 32.44
N TYR A 148 5.04 5.45 31.55
CA TYR A 148 5.13 4.04 31.90
C TYR A 148 6.03 3.21 30.96
N GLY A 149 6.63 3.82 29.93
CA GLY A 149 7.47 3.13 28.96
C GLY A 149 8.66 2.40 29.59
N LEU A 150 8.84 1.14 29.21
CA LEU A 150 9.85 0.24 29.80
C LEU A 150 11.26 0.78 29.64
N ILE A 151 11.62 1.26 28.45
CA ILE A 151 12.95 1.81 28.18
C ILE A 151 13.16 3.09 29.00
N ASN A 152 12.15 3.95 29.06
CA ASN A 152 12.20 5.18 29.84
C ASN A 152 12.38 4.89 31.34
N LYS A 153 11.57 3.98 31.90
CA LYS A 153 11.72 3.57 33.31
C LYS A 153 13.10 3.00 33.61
N TRP A 154 13.60 2.16 32.73
CA TRP A 154 14.93 1.57 32.89
C TRP A 154 16.03 2.66 32.84
N LEU A 155 15.97 3.60 31.91
CA LEU A 155 16.94 4.68 31.80
C LEU A 155 16.89 5.63 33.00
N VAL A 156 15.69 6.06 33.41
CA VAL A 156 15.49 6.92 34.58
C VAL A 156 16.05 6.23 35.82
N GLY A 157 15.72 4.96 36.04
CA GLY A 157 16.21 4.20 37.20
C GLY A 157 17.71 3.91 37.19
N SER A 158 18.29 3.63 36.01
CA SER A 158 19.72 3.29 35.89
C SER A 158 20.65 4.50 35.90
N PHE A 159 20.22 5.62 35.33
CA PHE A 159 21.03 6.83 35.18
C PHE A 159 20.60 7.98 36.09
N GLY A 160 19.55 7.78 36.91
CA GLY A 160 19.06 8.82 37.83
C GLY A 160 18.51 10.06 37.12
N LEU A 161 17.92 9.91 35.93
CA LEU A 161 17.39 11.02 35.17
C LEU A 161 16.14 11.58 35.85
N SER A 162 15.94 12.91 35.77
CA SER A 162 14.76 13.59 36.32
C SER A 162 13.51 13.39 35.49
N GLU A 163 13.67 13.15 34.18
CA GLU A 163 12.59 13.02 33.21
C GLU A 163 12.84 11.87 32.23
N ALA A 164 11.79 11.38 31.60
CA ALA A 164 11.88 10.37 30.56
C ALA A 164 12.59 10.94 29.31
N PRO A 165 13.69 10.34 28.85
CA PRO A 165 14.45 10.84 27.72
C PRO A 165 13.73 10.69 26.36
N PHE A 166 12.78 9.77 26.25
CA PHE A 166 12.05 9.53 25.03
C PHE A 166 10.56 9.85 25.21
N ASN A 167 9.96 10.46 24.17
CA ASN A 167 8.53 10.65 24.08
C ASN A 167 8.06 10.14 22.72
N ILE A 168 7.28 9.03 22.76
CA ILE A 168 6.71 8.43 21.55
C ILE A 168 5.67 9.35 20.89
N TYR A 169 4.98 10.19 21.66
CA TYR A 169 3.99 11.16 21.19
C TYR A 169 4.67 12.41 20.64
N SER A 170 5.42 12.24 19.56
CA SER A 170 6.24 13.28 18.93
C SER A 170 6.39 13.05 17.43
N TYR A 171 6.86 14.06 16.69
CA TYR A 171 7.20 13.90 15.27
C TYR A 171 8.16 12.73 15.02
N TRP A 172 9.17 12.58 15.88
CA TRP A 172 10.16 11.51 15.76
C TRP A 172 9.58 10.14 16.13
N GLY A 173 8.67 10.06 17.11
CA GLY A 173 7.97 8.83 17.46
C GLY A 173 7.08 8.36 16.30
N ILE A 174 6.36 9.27 15.66
CA ILE A 174 5.56 8.96 14.45
C ILE A 174 6.46 8.42 13.33
N VAL A 175 7.56 9.12 13.02
CA VAL A 175 8.52 8.65 12.00
C VAL A 175 9.08 7.28 12.37
N TRP A 176 9.48 7.08 13.63
CA TRP A 176 10.05 5.85 14.14
C TRP A 176 9.12 4.64 13.95
N CYS A 177 7.87 4.74 14.33
CA CYS A 177 6.89 3.66 14.17
C CYS A 177 6.67 3.28 12.69
N HIS A 178 6.79 4.23 11.80
CA HIS A 178 6.69 3.98 10.35
C HIS A 178 7.91 3.27 9.75
N LEU A 179 9.09 3.30 10.39
CA LEU A 179 10.33 2.76 9.80
C LEU A 179 10.20 1.27 9.45
N THR A 180 9.56 0.48 10.29
CA THR A 180 9.39 -0.98 10.08
C THR A 180 8.74 -1.27 8.74
N PHE A 181 7.52 -0.82 8.57
CA PHE A 181 6.72 -1.08 7.36
C PHE A 181 7.28 -0.36 6.12
N SER A 182 7.57 0.94 6.25
CA SER A 182 7.99 1.75 5.10
C SER A 182 9.36 1.35 4.55
N THR A 183 10.29 0.89 5.40
CA THR A 183 11.58 0.35 4.95
C THR A 183 11.39 -0.97 4.21
N SER A 184 10.54 -1.85 4.75
CA SER A 184 10.23 -3.15 4.15
C SER A 184 9.61 -3.01 2.77
N VAL A 185 8.63 -2.12 2.59
CA VAL A 185 8.00 -1.84 1.28
C VAL A 185 9.04 -1.37 0.27
N ARG A 186 9.89 -0.40 0.64
CA ARG A 186 10.91 0.13 -0.28
C ARG A 186 12.00 -0.88 -0.59
N PHE A 187 12.41 -1.66 0.41
CA PHE A 187 13.34 -2.77 0.21
C PHE A 187 12.82 -3.74 -0.85
N MET A 188 11.54 -4.17 -0.75
CA MET A 188 10.91 -5.03 -1.74
C MET A 188 10.88 -4.43 -3.16
N LEU A 189 10.62 -3.13 -3.27
CA LEU A 189 10.57 -2.45 -4.57
C LEU A 189 11.96 -2.23 -5.18
N MET A 190 13.00 -2.06 -4.37
CA MET A 190 14.36 -1.77 -4.85
C MET A 190 15.16 -3.05 -5.10
N THR A 191 14.97 -4.12 -4.33
CA THR A 191 15.75 -5.36 -4.42
C THR A 191 15.82 -5.96 -5.82
N PRO A 192 14.72 -6.04 -6.62
CA PRO A 192 14.80 -6.57 -7.98
C PRO A 192 15.72 -5.75 -8.90
N ALA A 193 15.71 -4.41 -8.76
CA ALA A 193 16.57 -3.55 -9.55
C ALA A 193 18.04 -3.74 -9.19
N PHE A 194 18.37 -3.87 -7.90
CA PHE A 194 19.72 -4.19 -7.44
C PHE A 194 20.17 -5.57 -7.93
N SER A 195 19.29 -6.58 -7.93
CA SER A 195 19.60 -7.94 -8.40
C SER A 195 19.81 -8.01 -9.91
N ALA A 196 19.10 -7.18 -10.69
CA ALA A 196 19.18 -7.16 -12.15
C ALA A 196 20.37 -6.36 -12.70
N MET A 197 21.08 -5.60 -11.88
CA MET A 197 22.22 -4.79 -12.29
C MET A 197 23.42 -5.69 -12.63
N ASP A 198 24.12 -5.42 -13.75
CA ASP A 198 25.32 -6.12 -14.15
C ASP A 198 26.49 -5.83 -13.20
N ALA A 199 27.11 -6.89 -12.67
CA ALA A 199 28.25 -6.79 -11.78
C ALA A 199 29.51 -6.22 -12.47
N ALA A 200 29.63 -6.37 -13.80
CA ALA A 200 30.78 -5.86 -14.56
C ALA A 200 30.96 -4.34 -14.40
N MET A 201 29.89 -3.57 -14.21
CA MET A 201 29.98 -2.13 -13.96
C MET A 201 30.66 -1.81 -12.62
N GLU A 202 30.35 -2.61 -11.59
CA GLU A 202 30.92 -2.45 -10.25
C GLU A 202 32.39 -2.90 -10.23
N GLU A 203 32.71 -4.00 -10.90
CA GLU A 203 34.06 -4.53 -11.07
C GLU A 203 34.96 -3.54 -11.83
N ALA A 204 34.47 -2.94 -12.91
CA ALA A 204 35.18 -1.89 -13.65
C ALA A 204 35.49 -0.68 -12.74
N GLY A 205 34.54 -0.27 -11.90
CA GLY A 205 34.77 0.78 -10.91
C GLY A 205 35.89 0.46 -9.92
N LEU A 206 35.98 -0.79 -9.46
CA LEU A 206 37.07 -1.26 -8.57
C LEU A 206 38.43 -1.29 -9.31
N VAL A 207 38.46 -1.81 -10.54
CA VAL A 207 39.68 -1.83 -11.36
C VAL A 207 40.20 -0.40 -11.64
N CYS A 208 39.29 0.58 -11.79
CA CYS A 208 39.65 1.98 -11.92
C CYS A 208 40.11 2.64 -10.61
N GLY A 209 40.29 1.88 -9.52
CA GLY A 209 40.84 2.34 -8.26
C GLY A 209 39.81 2.93 -7.27
N SER A 210 38.53 2.87 -7.56
CA SER A 210 37.50 3.27 -6.61
C SER A 210 37.40 2.29 -5.44
N ASN A 211 37.23 2.80 -4.22
CA ASN A 211 36.89 1.92 -3.10
C ASN A 211 35.41 1.49 -3.17
N ARG A 212 35.01 0.48 -2.37
CA ARG A 212 33.67 -0.12 -2.40
C ARG A 212 32.55 0.89 -2.14
N ALA A 213 32.73 1.82 -1.20
CA ALA A 213 31.78 2.89 -0.94
C ALA A 213 31.71 3.88 -2.12
N GLY A 214 32.85 4.14 -2.78
CA GLY A 214 32.92 4.95 -3.99
C GLY A 214 32.18 4.30 -5.16
N VAL A 215 32.31 2.98 -5.36
CA VAL A 215 31.55 2.23 -6.36
C VAL A 215 30.04 2.31 -6.07
N LEU A 216 29.64 2.07 -4.83
CA LEU A 216 28.22 2.20 -4.44
C LEU A 216 27.66 3.58 -4.77
N MET A 217 28.35 4.65 -4.36
CA MET A 217 27.87 6.03 -4.49
C MET A 217 27.99 6.60 -5.91
N ARG A 218 29.04 6.20 -6.67
CA ARG A 218 29.35 6.80 -7.99
C ARG A 218 28.96 5.92 -9.17
N VAL A 219 28.73 4.62 -8.95
CA VAL A 219 28.36 3.66 -10.01
C VAL A 219 26.99 3.06 -9.73
N THR A 220 26.83 2.33 -8.62
CA THR A 220 25.62 1.53 -8.34
C THR A 220 24.39 2.41 -8.15
N ILE A 221 24.44 3.41 -7.25
CA ILE A 221 23.28 4.29 -6.98
C ILE A 221 22.90 5.13 -8.21
N PRO A 222 23.84 5.78 -8.94
CA PRO A 222 23.49 6.50 -10.16
C PRO A 222 22.90 5.60 -11.27
N ALA A 223 23.43 4.38 -11.45
CA ALA A 223 22.88 3.43 -12.42
C ALA A 223 21.45 3.00 -12.05
N LEU A 224 21.16 2.87 -10.75
CA LEU A 224 19.84 2.50 -10.22
C LEU A 224 18.96 3.71 -9.90
N ALA A 225 19.45 4.95 -10.15
CA ALA A 225 18.72 6.19 -9.83
C ALA A 225 17.27 6.19 -10.33
N PRO A 226 16.93 5.67 -11.52
CA PRO A 226 15.55 5.61 -11.97
C PRO A 226 14.64 4.77 -11.09
N ALA A 227 15.08 3.56 -10.73
CA ALA A 227 14.33 2.67 -9.85
C ALA A 227 14.21 3.25 -8.43
N VAL A 228 15.30 3.85 -7.93
CA VAL A 228 15.33 4.52 -6.62
C VAL A 228 14.37 5.71 -6.61
N LEU A 229 14.41 6.58 -7.64
CA LEU A 229 13.53 7.74 -7.74
C LEU A 229 12.06 7.33 -7.90
N ALA A 230 11.76 6.31 -8.71
CA ALA A 230 10.40 5.80 -8.87
C ALA A 230 9.84 5.25 -7.55
N SER A 231 10.61 4.43 -6.83
CA SER A 231 10.23 3.89 -5.52
C SER A 231 10.09 4.99 -4.47
N THR A 232 10.99 5.98 -4.46
CA THR A 232 10.96 7.11 -3.53
C THR A 232 9.73 7.99 -3.76
N ALA A 233 9.43 8.32 -5.02
CA ALA A 233 8.27 9.14 -5.35
C ALA A 233 6.93 8.42 -5.06
N LEU A 234 6.83 7.13 -5.40
CA LEU A 234 5.67 6.32 -5.02
C LEU A 234 5.52 6.25 -3.49
N GLY A 235 6.64 6.06 -2.80
CA GLY A 235 6.67 6.04 -1.35
C GLY A 235 6.29 7.39 -0.72
N PHE A 236 6.60 8.52 -1.37
CA PHE A 236 6.18 9.84 -0.92
C PHE A 236 4.66 10.02 -1.03
N ILE A 237 4.08 9.66 -2.18
CA ILE A 237 2.62 9.71 -2.38
C ILE A 237 1.93 8.85 -1.32
N ARG A 238 2.38 7.60 -1.10
CA ARG A 238 1.84 6.72 -0.07
C ARG A 238 2.04 7.23 1.36
N SER A 239 3.11 7.98 1.61
CA SER A 239 3.36 8.59 2.91
C SER A 239 2.41 9.74 3.23
N LEU A 240 1.89 10.45 2.21
CA LEU A 240 0.88 11.48 2.38
C LEU A 240 -0.49 10.91 2.80
N GLU A 241 -0.75 9.63 2.52
CA GLU A 241 -2.00 8.94 2.86
C GLU A 241 -2.05 8.43 4.31
N SER A 242 -0.98 8.61 5.07
CA SER A 242 -0.84 8.07 6.42
C SER A 242 -1.95 8.57 7.35
N PHE A 243 -2.45 7.65 8.20
CA PHE A 243 -3.58 7.92 9.08
C PHE A 243 -3.43 7.26 10.46
N GLU A 244 -3.16 5.95 10.50
CA GLU A 244 -3.29 5.12 11.69
C GLU A 244 -2.35 5.54 12.84
N ILE A 245 -1.06 5.71 12.54
CA ILE A 245 -0.04 6.09 13.52
C ILE A 245 -0.23 7.54 13.95
N GLU A 246 -0.54 8.42 13.00
CA GLU A 246 -0.81 9.83 13.26
C GLU A 246 -2.08 10.02 14.09
N MET A 247 -3.06 9.13 13.98
CA MET A 247 -4.24 9.13 14.83
C MET A 247 -3.89 8.76 16.27
N VAL A 248 -3.12 7.70 16.47
CA VAL A 248 -2.79 7.18 17.80
C VAL A 248 -1.72 8.00 18.51
N LEU A 249 -0.68 8.45 17.81
CA LEU A 249 0.43 9.20 18.41
C LEU A 249 0.33 10.70 18.19
N GLY A 250 -0.21 11.13 17.06
CA GLY A 250 -0.25 12.53 16.66
C GLY A 250 -1.35 13.31 17.35
N ILE A 251 -2.59 12.80 17.35
CA ILE A 251 -3.74 13.52 17.96
C ILE A 251 -3.49 13.83 19.44
N PRO A 252 -3.04 12.88 20.31
CA PRO A 252 -2.71 13.19 21.69
C PRO A 252 -1.60 14.23 21.86
N ALA A 253 -0.69 14.33 20.88
CA ALA A 253 0.40 15.31 20.87
C ALA A 253 0.02 16.65 20.19
N GLY A 254 -1.22 16.83 19.74
CA GLY A 254 -1.63 17.99 18.95
C GLY A 254 -1.05 18.03 17.53
N ILE A 255 -0.48 16.95 17.03
CA ILE A 255 0.14 16.83 15.70
C ILE A 255 -0.89 16.27 14.74
N TYR A 256 -1.64 17.16 14.10
CA TYR A 256 -2.60 16.79 13.07
C TYR A 256 -1.94 16.73 11.70
N VAL A 257 -2.34 15.73 10.89
CA VAL A 257 -2.09 15.65 9.45
C VAL A 257 -3.41 15.77 8.69
N VAL A 258 -3.37 15.90 7.36
CA VAL A 258 -4.61 16.10 6.56
C VAL A 258 -5.62 14.98 6.80
N SER A 259 -5.20 13.73 6.82
CA SER A 259 -6.10 12.57 7.02
C SER A 259 -6.75 12.55 8.41
N THR A 260 -6.01 12.88 9.47
CA THR A 260 -6.56 12.98 10.83
C THR A 260 -7.42 14.23 11.02
N LYS A 261 -7.14 15.32 10.30
CA LYS A 261 -7.99 16.51 10.30
C LYS A 261 -9.34 16.28 9.59
N ILE A 262 -9.36 15.48 8.52
CA ILE A 262 -10.60 15.04 7.88
C ILE A 262 -11.44 14.21 8.87
N TRP A 263 -10.79 13.27 9.56
CA TRP A 263 -11.45 12.45 10.57
C TRP A 263 -12.02 13.32 11.70
N ASP A 264 -11.25 14.27 12.20
CA ASP A 264 -11.65 15.22 13.24
C ASP A 264 -12.93 15.99 12.86
N PHE A 265 -12.97 16.58 11.64
CA PHE A 265 -14.17 17.30 11.16
C PHE A 265 -15.45 16.45 11.12
N ILE A 266 -15.33 15.15 10.87
CA ILE A 266 -16.49 14.25 10.81
C ILE A 266 -16.95 13.82 12.21
N HIS A 267 -16.05 13.79 13.19
CA HIS A 267 -16.35 13.35 14.57
C HIS A 267 -16.71 14.51 15.53
N TRP A 268 -16.73 15.73 15.03
CA TRP A 268 -17.30 16.85 15.79
C TRP A 268 -18.82 16.69 15.94
N ASP A 269 -19.37 17.25 16.99
CA ASP A 269 -20.82 17.34 17.22
C ASP A 269 -21.29 18.80 17.19
N PRO A 270 -22.01 19.24 16.14
CA PRO A 270 -22.43 18.51 14.94
C PRO A 270 -21.27 18.31 13.93
N PRO A 271 -21.33 17.23 13.10
CA PRO A 271 -20.30 16.94 12.09
C PRO A 271 -20.18 18.03 11.02
N TYR A 272 -18.95 18.36 10.64
CA TYR A 272 -18.63 19.34 9.57
C TYR A 272 -18.33 18.63 8.25
N TYR A 273 -19.34 17.97 7.67
CA TYR A 273 -19.17 17.21 6.42
C TYR A 273 -18.71 18.07 5.24
N ASP A 274 -19.17 19.33 5.16
CA ASP A 274 -18.81 20.29 4.12
C ASP A 274 -17.32 20.64 4.18
N ARG A 275 -16.75 20.87 5.36
CA ARG A 275 -15.31 21.12 5.56
C ARG A 275 -14.49 19.87 5.24
N ALA A 276 -14.92 18.70 5.75
CA ALA A 276 -14.25 17.44 5.50
C ALA A 276 -14.17 17.13 4.00
N THR A 277 -15.28 17.27 3.26
CA THR A 277 -15.31 17.02 1.81
C THR A 277 -14.54 18.07 1.01
N ALA A 278 -14.53 19.34 1.43
CA ALA A 278 -13.70 20.37 0.83
C ALA A 278 -12.20 20.04 1.00
N LEU A 279 -11.77 19.68 2.21
CA LEU A 279 -10.39 19.29 2.48
C LEU A 279 -9.98 18.04 1.72
N CYS A 280 -10.87 17.03 1.63
CA CYS A 280 -10.68 15.86 0.78
C CYS A 280 -10.45 16.24 -0.68
N SER A 281 -11.27 17.17 -1.21
CA SER A 281 -11.18 17.61 -2.61
C SER A 281 -9.87 18.35 -2.90
N ILE A 282 -9.42 19.22 -1.99
CA ILE A 282 -8.14 19.91 -2.08
C ILE A 282 -7.00 18.90 -2.11
N PHE A 283 -7.02 17.96 -1.18
CA PHE A 283 -5.98 16.96 -1.06
C PHE A 283 -5.93 16.01 -2.26
N LEU A 284 -7.09 15.63 -2.79
CA LEU A 284 -7.22 14.87 -4.02
C LEU A 284 -6.59 15.58 -5.22
N LEU A 285 -6.92 16.87 -5.42
CA LEU A 285 -6.35 17.68 -6.50
C LEU A 285 -4.83 17.76 -6.37
N PHE A 286 -4.33 17.91 -5.16
CA PHE A 286 -2.91 17.94 -4.89
C PHE A 286 -2.20 16.61 -5.21
N ILE A 287 -2.76 15.47 -4.77
CA ILE A 287 -2.21 14.13 -5.08
C ILE A 287 -2.27 13.89 -6.59
N PHE A 288 -3.36 14.26 -7.26
CA PHE A 288 -3.49 14.13 -8.71
C PHE A 288 -2.42 14.95 -9.45
N LEU A 289 -2.12 16.15 -8.98
CA LEU A 289 -1.02 16.98 -9.51
C LEU A 289 0.33 16.27 -9.31
N LEU A 290 0.61 15.76 -8.12
CA LEU A 290 1.86 15.03 -7.84
C LEU A 290 2.02 13.78 -8.70
N VAL A 291 0.97 12.97 -8.85
CA VAL A 291 0.97 11.78 -9.70
C VAL A 291 1.19 12.16 -11.17
N SER A 292 0.56 13.24 -11.62
CA SER A 292 0.72 13.74 -12.98
C SER A 292 2.14 14.24 -13.26
N LEU A 293 2.74 14.99 -12.31
CA LEU A 293 4.13 15.42 -12.36
C LEU A 293 5.09 14.24 -12.37
N HIS A 294 4.85 13.26 -11.51
CA HIS A 294 5.63 12.02 -11.46
C HIS A 294 5.60 11.25 -12.78
N ARG A 295 4.40 11.05 -13.36
CA ARG A 295 4.24 10.41 -14.67
C ARG A 295 4.95 11.22 -15.78
N ARG A 296 4.87 12.54 -15.75
CA ARG A 296 5.54 13.41 -16.73
C ARG A 296 7.07 13.32 -16.61
N PHE A 297 7.59 13.23 -15.37
CA PHE A 297 9.02 13.10 -15.09
C PHE A 297 9.59 11.76 -15.56
N LEU A 298 8.82 10.67 -15.45
CA LEU A 298 9.22 9.33 -15.92
C LEU A 298 9.01 9.15 -17.44
N ARG A 299 8.16 9.95 -18.06
CA ARG A 299 7.85 9.86 -19.49
C ARG A 299 9.08 10.23 -20.34
N GLY A 300 9.57 9.30 -21.15
CA GLY A 300 10.74 9.49 -22.02
C GLY A 300 12.06 8.97 -21.44
N ARG A 301 12.05 8.43 -20.23
CA ARG A 301 13.17 7.71 -19.64
C ARG A 301 12.87 6.21 -19.66
N GLU A 302 12.74 5.64 -20.86
CA GLU A 302 12.78 4.19 -21.03
C GLU A 302 14.20 3.72 -20.68
N TYR A 303 14.37 3.30 -19.45
CA TYR A 303 15.60 2.67 -19.03
C TYR A 303 15.55 1.22 -19.50
N THR A 304 15.97 1.00 -20.74
CA THR A 304 16.32 -0.33 -21.19
C THR A 304 17.45 -0.81 -20.30
N THR A 305 17.14 -1.68 -19.34
CA THR A 305 18.16 -2.54 -18.78
C THR A 305 18.77 -3.26 -19.95
N VAL A 306 20.05 -3.00 -20.20
CA VAL A 306 20.79 -3.71 -21.24
C VAL A 306 20.62 -5.19 -20.94
N THR A 307 19.77 -5.86 -21.73
CA THR A 307 19.50 -7.30 -21.64
C THR A 307 20.69 -8.03 -22.29
N GLY A 308 21.84 -7.94 -21.63
CA GLY A 308 22.89 -8.91 -21.77
C GLY A 308 22.68 -9.95 -20.66
N ARG A 309 23.03 -11.20 -20.88
CA ARG A 309 23.06 -12.25 -19.85
C ARG A 309 23.72 -11.65 -18.61
N SER A 310 22.93 -11.29 -17.61
CA SER A 310 23.46 -10.80 -16.35
C SER A 310 24.30 -11.93 -15.79
N HIS A 311 25.60 -11.78 -15.81
CA HIS A 311 26.45 -12.61 -14.97
C HIS A 311 26.03 -12.26 -13.55
N ILE A 312 25.49 -13.25 -12.83
CA ILE A 312 25.31 -13.16 -11.39
C ILE A 312 26.73 -13.01 -10.84
N GLY A 313 27.20 -11.76 -10.82
CA GLY A 313 28.58 -11.42 -10.49
C GLY A 313 28.87 -11.77 -9.05
N ALA A 314 30.13 -12.04 -8.78
CA ALA A 314 30.63 -12.31 -7.46
C ALA A 314 30.20 -11.23 -6.48
N SER A 315 29.62 -11.63 -5.36
CA SER A 315 29.27 -10.71 -4.27
C SER A 315 30.53 -9.94 -3.80
N PHE A 316 30.39 -8.63 -3.51
CA PHE A 316 31.49 -7.89 -2.91
C PHE A 316 31.91 -8.52 -1.59
N SER A 317 33.15 -8.98 -1.50
CA SER A 317 33.70 -9.44 -0.22
C SER A 317 33.95 -8.24 0.69
N LEU A 318 33.22 -8.12 1.78
CA LEU A 318 33.39 -7.06 2.77
C LEU A 318 34.55 -7.35 3.74
N GLY A 319 35.17 -8.53 3.67
CA GLY A 319 36.20 -8.93 4.61
C GLY A 319 35.71 -8.90 6.07
N ARG A 320 36.43 -8.24 6.98
CA ARG A 320 35.99 -8.12 8.39
C ARG A 320 34.72 -7.31 8.59
N TRP A 321 34.42 -6.36 7.70
CA TRP A 321 33.22 -5.53 7.77
C TRP A 321 31.90 -6.30 7.56
N ARG A 322 31.94 -7.50 6.98
CA ARG A 322 30.76 -8.35 6.82
C ARG A 322 30.05 -8.67 8.13
N TRP A 323 30.77 -8.83 9.23
CA TRP A 323 30.19 -9.08 10.53
C TRP A 323 29.57 -7.83 11.14
N LEU A 324 30.18 -6.65 10.92
CA LEU A 324 29.58 -5.39 11.36
C LEU A 324 28.30 -5.09 10.59
N THR A 325 28.28 -5.26 9.26
CA THR A 325 27.06 -5.10 8.46
C THR A 325 25.97 -6.09 8.86
N CYS A 326 26.33 -7.34 9.12
CA CYS A 326 25.40 -8.32 9.65
C CYS A 326 24.84 -7.88 11.02
N GLY A 327 25.70 -7.42 11.95
CA GLY A 327 25.27 -6.90 13.26
C GLY A 327 24.31 -5.72 13.15
N ILE A 328 24.58 -4.75 12.28
CA ILE A 328 23.69 -3.60 12.03
C ILE A 328 22.32 -4.07 11.47
N CYS A 329 22.33 -5.00 10.52
CA CYS A 329 21.10 -5.53 9.96
C CYS A 329 20.28 -6.32 11.00
N LEU A 330 20.93 -7.16 11.79
CA LEU A 330 20.28 -7.92 12.86
C LEU A 330 19.78 -7.00 13.99
N LEU A 331 20.52 -5.93 14.30
CA LEU A 331 20.08 -4.92 15.26
C LEU A 331 18.81 -4.22 14.76
N PHE A 332 18.78 -3.83 13.48
CA PHE A 332 17.57 -3.24 12.89
C PHE A 332 16.39 -4.20 12.94
N VAL A 333 16.57 -5.45 12.53
CA VAL A 333 15.51 -6.48 12.59
C VAL A 333 15.06 -6.72 14.03
N GLY A 334 16.01 -6.87 14.95
CA GLY A 334 15.74 -7.07 16.37
C GLY A 334 14.95 -5.91 16.98
N VAL A 335 15.39 -4.70 16.76
CA VAL A 335 14.77 -3.50 17.35
C VAL A 335 13.45 -3.16 16.64
N MET A 336 13.42 -3.12 15.29
CA MET A 336 12.26 -2.61 14.57
C MET A 336 11.15 -3.63 14.35
N ILE A 337 11.47 -4.91 14.32
CA ILE A 337 10.48 -5.97 14.02
C ILE A 337 10.20 -6.82 15.26
N ILE A 338 11.25 -7.36 15.87
CA ILE A 338 11.07 -8.37 16.96
C ILE A 338 10.68 -7.69 18.27
N LEU A 339 11.38 -6.65 18.67
CA LEU A 339 11.18 -6.00 19.97
C LEU A 339 9.74 -5.49 20.18
N PRO A 340 9.13 -4.71 19.27
CA PRO A 340 7.77 -4.22 19.47
C PRO A 340 6.73 -5.36 19.50
N LEU A 341 6.96 -6.45 18.78
CA LEU A 341 6.06 -7.61 18.83
C LEU A 341 6.19 -8.37 20.15
N LEU A 342 7.41 -8.56 20.65
CA LEU A 342 7.64 -9.19 21.95
C LEU A 342 7.02 -8.37 23.07
N THR A 343 7.21 -7.05 23.05
CA THR A 343 6.61 -6.16 24.07
C THR A 343 5.09 -6.12 23.98
N LEU A 344 4.51 -6.17 22.78
CA LEU A 344 3.07 -6.31 22.62
C LEU A 344 2.53 -7.60 23.23
N VAL A 345 3.21 -8.74 22.99
CA VAL A 345 2.84 -10.02 23.60
C VAL A 345 2.95 -9.95 25.12
N VAL A 346 4.06 -9.42 25.65
CA VAL A 346 4.23 -9.21 27.09
C VAL A 346 3.13 -8.32 27.65
N GLY A 347 2.85 -7.20 27.01
CA GLY A 347 1.80 -6.25 27.40
C GLY A 347 0.40 -6.86 27.42
N SER A 348 0.10 -7.82 26.54
CA SER A 348 -1.20 -8.51 26.51
C SER A 348 -1.50 -9.39 27.72
N PHE A 349 -0.47 -9.72 28.51
CA PHE A 349 -0.59 -10.49 29.75
C PHE A 349 -0.44 -9.64 31.02
N MET A 350 -0.27 -8.31 30.88
CA MET A 350 -0.18 -7.42 32.04
C MET A 350 -1.57 -7.05 32.55
N GLU A 351 -1.75 -6.96 33.88
CA GLU A 351 -2.99 -6.50 34.51
C GLU A 351 -3.26 -5.04 34.15
N LEU A 352 -2.21 -4.19 34.19
CA LEU A 352 -2.23 -2.81 33.71
C LEU A 352 -0.98 -2.56 32.88
N LEU A 353 -1.18 -2.10 31.67
CA LEU A 353 -0.10 -1.94 30.69
C LEU A 353 1.03 -1.02 31.22
N GLY A 354 2.27 -1.55 31.25
CA GLY A 354 3.44 -0.80 31.70
C GLY A 354 3.62 -0.67 33.22
N HIS A 355 2.75 -1.26 34.04
CA HIS A 355 2.85 -1.23 35.49
C HIS A 355 3.31 -2.57 36.05
N PHE A 356 4.61 -2.66 36.40
CA PHE A 356 5.24 -3.88 36.91
C PHE A 356 5.24 -4.02 38.44
N ASN A 357 4.81 -2.97 39.15
CA ASN A 357 4.86 -2.91 40.64
C ASN A 357 3.52 -3.23 41.28
N LEU A 358 2.62 -3.89 40.56
CA LEU A 358 1.33 -4.34 41.10
C LEU A 358 1.51 -5.68 41.83
N GLU A 359 0.67 -5.95 42.84
CA GLU A 359 0.64 -7.23 43.54
C GLU A 359 0.43 -8.43 42.59
N THR A 360 -0.43 -8.21 41.56
CA THR A 360 -0.65 -9.14 40.45
C THR A 360 -0.28 -8.45 39.13
N THR A 361 0.97 -8.58 38.72
CA THR A 361 1.47 -7.97 37.46
C THR A 361 0.93 -8.70 36.23
N TRP A 362 0.74 -10.01 36.32
CA TRP A 362 0.42 -10.87 35.20
C TRP A 362 -0.98 -11.46 35.32
N THR A 363 -1.74 -11.42 34.20
CA THR A 363 -3.10 -11.94 34.15
C THR A 363 -3.43 -12.49 32.77
N THR A 364 -4.35 -13.48 32.75
CA THR A 364 -5.01 -13.95 31.52
C THR A 364 -6.42 -13.40 31.37
N ARG A 365 -6.87 -12.52 32.28
CA ARG A 365 -8.23 -11.99 32.32
C ARG A 365 -8.63 -11.27 31.04
N HIS A 366 -7.72 -10.49 30.46
CA HIS A 366 -7.99 -9.79 29.22
C HIS A 366 -8.20 -10.75 28.04
N TRP A 367 -7.48 -11.86 27.99
CA TRP A 367 -7.69 -12.92 27.01
C TRP A 367 -9.02 -13.62 27.19
N THR A 368 -9.32 -14.11 28.40
CA THR A 368 -10.59 -14.81 28.68
C THR A 368 -11.80 -13.91 28.50
N GLY A 369 -11.69 -12.64 28.94
CA GLY A 369 -12.74 -11.63 28.76
C GLY A 369 -12.99 -11.29 27.28
N LEU A 370 -11.92 -11.20 26.49
CA LEU A 370 -12.04 -10.89 25.06
C LEU A 370 -12.75 -12.04 24.30
N PHE A 371 -12.41 -13.30 24.58
CA PHE A 371 -13.06 -14.43 23.93
C PHE A 371 -14.52 -14.64 24.38
N ALA A 372 -14.92 -14.05 25.50
CA ALA A 372 -16.31 -14.03 25.94
C ALA A 372 -17.10 -12.82 25.39
N ASP A 373 -16.42 -11.84 24.76
CA ASP A 373 -17.03 -10.62 24.21
C ASP A 373 -17.64 -10.89 22.83
N PRO A 374 -18.99 -10.78 22.67
CA PRO A 374 -19.65 -10.97 21.39
C PRO A 374 -19.17 -9.98 20.31
N VAL A 375 -18.79 -8.75 20.70
CA VAL A 375 -18.29 -7.72 19.77
C VAL A 375 -16.96 -8.15 19.16
N PHE A 376 -16.09 -8.75 19.96
CA PHE A 376 -14.83 -9.30 19.46
C PHE A 376 -15.06 -10.47 18.49
N LEU A 377 -15.92 -11.42 18.86
CA LEU A 377 -16.21 -12.57 18.01
C LEU A 377 -16.82 -12.15 16.67
N GLY A 378 -17.75 -11.19 16.69
CA GLY A 378 -18.31 -10.58 15.49
C GLY A 378 -17.24 -9.88 14.65
N SER A 379 -16.34 -9.10 15.28
CA SER A 379 -15.26 -8.40 14.57
C SER A 379 -14.23 -9.36 13.97
N LEU A 380 -13.95 -10.48 14.63
CA LEU A 380 -13.09 -11.55 14.09
C LEU A 380 -13.74 -12.18 12.85
N GLN A 381 -15.02 -12.54 12.95
CA GLN A 381 -15.78 -13.08 11.82
C GLN A 381 -15.83 -12.10 10.65
N ASN A 382 -16.14 -10.83 10.91
CA ASN A 382 -16.18 -9.78 9.89
C ASN A 382 -14.81 -9.59 9.21
N THR A 383 -13.71 -9.64 9.96
CA THR A 383 -12.36 -9.54 9.39
C THR A 383 -12.04 -10.72 8.47
N ILE A 384 -12.43 -11.94 8.85
CA ILE A 384 -12.22 -13.13 8.02
C ILE A 384 -13.07 -13.04 6.75
N ILE A 385 -14.35 -12.67 6.87
CA ILE A 385 -15.27 -12.50 5.71
C ILE A 385 -14.75 -11.40 4.79
N LEU A 386 -14.34 -10.26 5.34
CA LEU A 386 -13.75 -9.15 4.59
C LEU A 386 -12.51 -9.60 3.83
N GLY A 387 -11.56 -10.23 4.54
CA GLY A 387 -10.32 -10.69 3.96
C GLY A 387 -10.50 -11.74 2.88
N LEU A 388 -11.29 -12.78 3.14
CA LEU A 388 -11.56 -13.85 2.17
C LEU A 388 -12.41 -13.34 0.99
N GLY A 389 -13.44 -12.53 1.25
CA GLY A 389 -14.29 -11.93 0.22
C GLY A 389 -13.48 -11.06 -0.74
N ALA A 390 -12.67 -10.13 -0.19
CA ALA A 390 -11.81 -9.26 -1.00
C ALA A 390 -10.73 -10.07 -1.76
N ALA A 391 -10.11 -11.05 -1.11
CA ALA A 391 -9.09 -11.89 -1.72
C ALA A 391 -9.63 -12.73 -2.89
N LEU A 392 -10.73 -13.44 -2.69
CA LEU A 392 -11.28 -14.35 -3.71
C LEU A 392 -11.95 -13.57 -4.85
N VAL A 393 -12.88 -12.68 -4.52
CA VAL A 393 -13.64 -11.94 -5.53
C VAL A 393 -12.73 -10.92 -6.23
N GLY A 394 -11.92 -10.17 -5.46
CA GLY A 394 -10.99 -9.18 -6.01
C GLY A 394 -9.98 -9.81 -6.97
N THR A 395 -9.34 -10.91 -6.58
CA THR A 395 -8.35 -11.58 -7.45
C THR A 395 -8.95 -12.06 -8.76
N LEU A 396 -10.19 -12.58 -8.76
CA LEU A 396 -10.88 -12.96 -10.00
C LEU A 396 -11.18 -11.74 -10.89
N ILE A 397 -11.64 -10.64 -10.29
CA ILE A 397 -11.87 -9.37 -11.00
C ILE A 397 -10.56 -8.85 -11.60
N TYR A 398 -9.46 -8.86 -10.85
CA TYR A 398 -8.16 -8.41 -11.32
C TYR A 398 -7.62 -9.29 -12.45
N ALA A 399 -7.83 -10.62 -12.38
CA ALA A 399 -7.45 -11.54 -13.45
C ALA A 399 -8.26 -11.25 -14.74
N LEU A 400 -9.55 -11.01 -14.62
CA LEU A 400 -10.42 -10.65 -15.76
C LEU A 400 -9.99 -9.33 -16.39
N ILE A 401 -9.78 -8.28 -15.57
CA ILE A 401 -9.31 -6.96 -16.03
C ILE A 401 -7.96 -7.09 -16.74
N SER A 402 -7.01 -7.82 -16.14
CA SER A 402 -5.68 -8.04 -16.73
C SER A 402 -5.74 -8.78 -18.07
N TYR A 403 -6.59 -9.81 -18.17
CA TYR A 403 -6.84 -10.51 -19.42
C TYR A 403 -7.40 -9.58 -20.51
N LEU A 404 -8.40 -8.77 -20.17
CA LEU A 404 -9.01 -7.83 -21.12
C LEU A 404 -8.03 -6.78 -21.62
N ILE A 405 -7.14 -6.26 -20.74
CA ILE A 405 -6.13 -5.27 -21.11
C ILE A 405 -5.06 -5.87 -22.03
N VAL A 406 -4.58 -7.10 -21.74
CA VAL A 406 -3.39 -7.67 -22.40
C VAL A 406 -3.76 -8.47 -23.65
N ARG A 407 -4.81 -9.29 -23.58
CA ARG A 407 -5.14 -10.30 -24.60
C ARG A 407 -6.25 -9.92 -25.56
N THR A 408 -6.95 -8.82 -25.30
CA THR A 408 -8.06 -8.43 -26.18
C THR A 408 -7.73 -7.15 -26.93
N ALA A 409 -8.29 -7.05 -28.15
CA ALA A 409 -8.25 -5.82 -28.97
C ALA A 409 -9.50 -4.96 -28.73
N LEU A 410 -10.10 -5.03 -27.52
CA LEU A 410 -11.33 -4.31 -27.20
C LEU A 410 -11.12 -2.78 -27.29
N PRO A 411 -12.06 -2.04 -27.89
CA PRO A 411 -12.04 -0.60 -27.85
C PRO A 411 -12.19 -0.13 -26.39
N GLY A 412 -11.31 0.80 -25.96
CA GLY A 412 -11.34 1.30 -24.58
C GLY A 412 -10.47 0.51 -23.57
N ARG A 413 -9.70 -0.49 -23.98
CA ARG A 413 -8.77 -1.20 -23.09
C ARG A 413 -7.80 -0.28 -22.35
N SER A 414 -7.36 0.82 -23.01
CA SER A 414 -6.51 1.84 -22.38
C SER A 414 -7.26 2.60 -21.28
N VAL A 415 -8.58 2.78 -21.42
CA VAL A 415 -9.41 3.40 -20.38
C VAL A 415 -9.53 2.47 -19.19
N ILE A 416 -9.74 1.17 -19.41
CA ILE A 416 -9.75 0.15 -18.34
C ILE A 416 -8.41 0.16 -17.59
N ASP A 417 -7.28 0.19 -18.31
CA ASP A 417 -5.94 0.25 -17.70
C ASP A 417 -5.76 1.51 -16.86
N VAL A 418 -6.15 2.67 -17.36
CA VAL A 418 -6.08 3.94 -16.62
C VAL A 418 -6.99 3.93 -15.39
N LEU A 419 -8.24 3.47 -15.53
CA LEU A 419 -9.19 3.40 -14.42
C LEU A 419 -8.70 2.41 -13.34
N SER A 420 -8.09 1.29 -13.72
CA SER A 420 -7.54 0.34 -12.75
C SER A 420 -6.40 0.91 -11.89
N TRP A 421 -5.72 1.98 -12.36
CA TRP A 421 -4.69 2.68 -11.62
C TRP A 421 -5.24 3.81 -10.71
N LEU A 422 -6.46 4.29 -10.99
CA LEU A 422 -7.02 5.45 -10.32
C LEU A 422 -7.02 5.32 -8.78
N PRO A 423 -7.38 4.16 -8.17
CA PRO A 423 -7.40 4.02 -6.72
C PRO A 423 -6.02 4.23 -6.05
N TRP A 424 -4.92 4.09 -6.78
CA TRP A 424 -3.60 4.40 -6.21
C TRP A 424 -3.36 5.88 -5.95
N ALA A 425 -4.13 6.74 -6.59
CA ALA A 425 -4.09 8.18 -6.36
C ALA A 425 -5.08 8.63 -5.26
N LEU A 426 -5.81 7.69 -4.64
CA LEU A 426 -6.84 7.98 -3.66
C LEU A 426 -6.42 7.46 -2.28
N PRO A 427 -6.19 8.33 -1.28
CA PRO A 427 -6.06 7.91 0.11
C PRO A 427 -7.24 7.07 0.58
N GLY A 428 -6.99 6.08 1.44
CA GLY A 428 -8.04 5.20 1.95
C GLY A 428 -9.19 5.95 2.61
N VAL A 429 -8.89 6.98 3.39
CA VAL A 429 -9.89 7.85 4.03
C VAL A 429 -10.80 8.54 2.99
N LEU A 430 -10.24 8.97 1.85
CA LEU A 430 -11.01 9.58 0.76
C LEU A 430 -11.88 8.54 0.04
N ILE A 431 -11.36 7.32 -0.18
CA ILE A 431 -12.16 6.21 -0.75
C ILE A 431 -13.35 5.92 0.15
N SER A 432 -13.12 5.83 1.47
CA SER A 432 -14.15 5.60 2.47
C SER A 432 -15.25 6.64 2.41
N LEU A 433 -14.90 7.93 2.45
CA LEU A 433 -15.85 9.03 2.43
C LEU A 433 -16.58 9.15 1.08
N ALA A 434 -15.88 8.92 -0.04
CA ALA A 434 -16.47 8.94 -1.37
C ALA A 434 -17.52 7.83 -1.55
N LEU A 435 -17.23 6.63 -1.07
CA LEU A 435 -18.18 5.51 -1.09
C LEU A 435 -19.34 5.74 -0.13
N LEU A 436 -19.10 6.31 1.05
CA LEU A 436 -20.15 6.70 1.99
C LEU A 436 -21.17 7.62 1.31
N TRP A 437 -20.71 8.70 0.68
CA TRP A 437 -21.59 9.62 -0.05
C TRP A 437 -22.30 8.96 -1.23
N THR A 438 -21.62 8.02 -1.91
CA THR A 438 -22.23 7.28 -3.02
C THR A 438 -23.38 6.43 -2.53
N VAL A 439 -23.19 5.70 -1.44
CA VAL A 439 -24.22 4.81 -0.89
C VAL A 439 -25.37 5.61 -0.31
N LEU A 440 -25.10 6.63 0.51
CA LEU A 440 -26.14 7.45 1.15
C LEU A 440 -26.90 8.34 0.14
N GLY A 441 -26.23 8.75 -0.96
CA GLY A 441 -26.86 9.54 -2.03
C GLY A 441 -27.61 8.73 -3.08
N SER A 442 -27.56 7.40 -3.01
CA SER A 442 -28.21 6.48 -3.96
C SER A 442 -29.62 6.09 -3.52
N GLY A 443 -30.32 5.31 -4.36
CA GLY A 443 -31.64 4.79 -4.03
C GLY A 443 -31.65 3.82 -2.83
N GLU A 444 -32.82 3.57 -2.26
CA GLU A 444 -32.97 2.80 -1.01
C GLU A 444 -32.27 1.42 -1.05
N TRP A 445 -32.30 0.74 -2.20
CA TRP A 445 -31.64 -0.55 -2.37
C TRP A 445 -30.11 -0.51 -2.16
N VAL A 446 -29.48 0.59 -2.56
CA VAL A 446 -28.02 0.77 -2.39
C VAL A 446 -27.70 1.17 -0.95
N LYS A 447 -28.59 1.93 -0.31
CA LYS A 447 -28.44 2.30 1.12
C LYS A 447 -28.44 1.08 2.04
N LEU A 448 -29.10 -0.03 1.66
CA LEU A 448 -29.06 -1.29 2.41
C LEU A 448 -27.64 -1.90 2.51
N LEU A 449 -26.72 -1.49 1.64
CA LEU A 449 -25.32 -1.91 1.73
C LEU A 449 -24.56 -1.17 2.84
N TYR A 450 -25.04 -0.01 3.30
CA TYR A 450 -24.38 0.73 4.36
C TYR A 450 -24.32 -0.08 5.65
N GLY A 451 -23.15 -0.10 6.27
CA GLY A 451 -22.92 -0.87 7.49
C GLY A 451 -22.77 -2.39 7.29
N THR A 452 -22.78 -2.89 6.06
CA THR A 452 -22.56 -4.32 5.78
C THR A 452 -21.10 -4.61 5.46
N VAL A 453 -20.64 -5.83 5.77
CA VAL A 453 -19.30 -6.31 5.39
C VAL A 453 -19.13 -6.33 3.86
N SER A 454 -20.20 -6.52 3.10
CA SER A 454 -20.16 -6.52 1.63
C SER A 454 -19.69 -5.18 1.05
N LEU A 455 -20.09 -4.06 1.65
CA LEU A 455 -19.60 -2.73 1.25
C LEU A 455 -18.12 -2.56 1.56
N LEU A 456 -17.67 -3.08 2.72
CA LEU A 456 -16.25 -3.08 3.08
C LEU A 456 -15.42 -3.92 2.11
N VAL A 457 -15.92 -5.10 1.71
CA VAL A 457 -15.29 -5.95 0.69
C VAL A 457 -15.13 -5.18 -0.63
N LEU A 458 -16.18 -4.49 -1.08
CA LEU A 458 -16.12 -3.68 -2.30
C LEU A 458 -15.06 -2.56 -2.18
N ALA A 459 -15.01 -1.87 -1.05
CA ALA A 459 -14.04 -0.80 -0.80
C ALA A 459 -12.59 -1.31 -0.87
N ILE A 460 -12.30 -2.48 -0.28
CA ILE A 460 -10.99 -3.11 -0.34
C ILE A 460 -10.66 -3.59 -1.75
N ILE A 461 -11.61 -4.19 -2.48
CA ILE A 461 -11.41 -4.57 -3.88
C ILE A 461 -11.03 -3.36 -4.73
N ILE A 462 -11.69 -2.24 -4.53
CA ILE A 462 -11.35 -0.98 -5.22
C ILE A 462 -9.93 -0.53 -4.85
N LYS A 463 -9.61 -0.47 -3.56
CA LYS A 463 -8.31 -0.01 -3.06
C LYS A 463 -7.15 -0.86 -3.61
N GLU A 464 -7.28 -2.18 -3.58
CA GLU A 464 -6.23 -3.11 -3.97
C GLU A 464 -6.20 -3.42 -5.48
N MET A 465 -7.16 -2.89 -6.24
CA MET A 465 -7.25 -3.10 -7.69
C MET A 465 -5.96 -2.75 -8.44
N PRO A 466 -5.26 -1.63 -8.18
CA PRO A 466 -4.04 -1.30 -8.89
C PRO A 466 -2.95 -2.35 -8.69
N LEU A 467 -2.72 -2.76 -7.43
CA LEU A 467 -1.69 -3.73 -7.10
C LEU A 467 -2.01 -5.10 -7.71
N GLY A 468 -3.23 -5.59 -7.49
CA GLY A 468 -3.66 -6.89 -7.98
C GLY A 468 -3.66 -6.99 -9.51
N THR A 469 -4.16 -5.96 -10.20
CA THR A 469 -4.16 -5.94 -11.67
C THR A 469 -2.76 -5.87 -12.24
N GLN A 470 -1.82 -5.09 -11.67
CA GLN A 470 -0.47 -4.99 -12.21
C GLN A 470 0.33 -6.28 -12.05
N ILE A 471 0.23 -6.95 -10.90
CA ILE A 471 0.90 -8.24 -10.67
C ILE A 471 0.38 -9.29 -11.66
N ILE A 472 -0.93 -9.42 -11.80
CA ILE A 472 -1.53 -10.41 -12.70
C ILE A 472 -1.29 -10.03 -14.16
N LYS A 473 -1.37 -8.76 -14.54
CA LYS A 473 -1.05 -8.24 -15.88
C LYS A 473 0.36 -8.63 -16.30
N ALA A 474 1.35 -8.45 -15.42
CA ALA A 474 2.73 -8.86 -15.70
C ALA A 474 2.85 -10.38 -15.93
N ALA A 475 2.14 -11.19 -15.15
CA ALA A 475 2.11 -12.64 -15.36
C ALA A 475 1.42 -13.04 -16.67
N VAL A 476 0.31 -12.40 -17.04
CA VAL A 476 -0.37 -12.63 -18.33
C VAL A 476 0.53 -12.28 -19.50
N GLN A 477 1.34 -11.23 -19.39
CA GLN A 477 2.29 -10.82 -20.44
C GLN A 477 3.42 -11.85 -20.67
N GLN A 478 3.79 -12.63 -19.66
CA GLN A 478 4.82 -13.65 -19.73
C GLN A 478 4.34 -14.97 -20.39
N ILE A 479 3.02 -15.18 -20.47
CA ILE A 479 2.46 -16.36 -21.13
C ILE A 479 2.49 -16.15 -22.65
N SER A 480 2.99 -17.12 -23.42
CA SER A 480 3.05 -17.00 -24.89
C SER A 480 1.66 -16.86 -25.53
N PRO A 481 1.47 -15.94 -26.50
CA PRO A 481 0.24 -15.85 -27.30
C PRO A 481 -0.08 -17.13 -28.09
N GLU A 482 0.93 -17.90 -28.44
CA GLU A 482 0.80 -19.15 -29.20
C GLU A 482 -0.13 -20.18 -28.52
N LEU A 483 -0.21 -20.15 -27.17
CA LEU A 483 -1.13 -21.02 -26.44
C LEU A 483 -2.61 -20.66 -26.71
N GLU A 484 -2.91 -19.37 -26.91
CA GLU A 484 -4.26 -18.90 -27.26
C GLU A 484 -4.60 -19.28 -28.71
N GLU A 485 -3.64 -19.15 -29.62
CA GLU A 485 -3.77 -19.54 -31.02
C GLU A 485 -3.97 -21.06 -31.17
N ALA A 486 -3.16 -21.86 -30.46
CA ALA A 486 -3.30 -23.33 -30.44
C ALA A 486 -4.65 -23.78 -29.86
N SER A 487 -5.11 -23.14 -28.80
CA SER A 487 -6.43 -23.38 -28.19
C SER A 487 -7.56 -23.10 -29.18
N SER A 488 -7.48 -21.97 -29.88
CA SER A 488 -8.45 -21.58 -30.89
C SER A 488 -8.43 -22.52 -32.10
N ALA A 489 -7.26 -22.98 -32.53
CA ALA A 489 -7.09 -23.98 -33.59
C ALA A 489 -7.69 -25.35 -33.20
N ALA A 490 -7.68 -25.67 -31.89
CA ALA A 490 -8.35 -26.85 -31.34
C ALA A 490 -9.88 -26.69 -31.17
N GLY A 491 -10.46 -25.54 -31.54
CA GLY A 491 -11.90 -25.28 -31.49
C GLY A 491 -12.42 -24.75 -30.15
N ALA A 492 -11.51 -24.40 -29.21
CA ALA A 492 -11.93 -23.81 -27.94
C ALA A 492 -12.33 -22.33 -28.12
N ASP A 493 -13.39 -21.91 -27.41
CA ASP A 493 -13.76 -20.52 -27.35
C ASP A 493 -12.86 -19.71 -26.36
N ARG A 494 -13.04 -18.39 -26.33
CA ARG A 494 -12.27 -17.51 -25.43
C ARG A 494 -12.50 -17.80 -23.96
N LEU A 495 -13.71 -18.23 -23.59
CA LEU A 495 -14.06 -18.56 -22.22
C LEU A 495 -13.40 -19.88 -21.80
N ASP A 496 -13.37 -20.87 -22.70
CA ASP A 496 -12.67 -22.14 -22.49
C ASP A 496 -11.18 -21.93 -22.33
N TYR A 497 -10.54 -21.11 -23.18
CA TYR A 497 -9.14 -20.72 -23.03
C TYR A 497 -8.88 -20.07 -21.67
N PHE A 498 -9.70 -19.07 -21.30
CA PHE A 498 -9.56 -18.38 -20.02
C PHE A 498 -9.69 -19.33 -18.83
N ARG A 499 -10.73 -20.19 -18.81
CA ARG A 499 -11.02 -21.07 -17.67
C ARG A 499 -10.08 -22.28 -17.60
N ARG A 500 -9.75 -22.91 -18.72
CA ARG A 500 -9.05 -24.21 -18.77
C ARG A 500 -7.54 -24.07 -18.96
N ILE A 501 -7.05 -22.96 -19.50
CA ILE A 501 -5.64 -22.75 -19.78
C ILE A 501 -5.09 -21.57 -18.97
N LEU A 502 -5.63 -20.38 -19.12
CA LEU A 502 -5.07 -19.17 -18.53
C LEU A 502 -5.20 -19.15 -17.01
N LEU A 503 -6.38 -19.38 -16.44
CA LEU A 503 -6.58 -19.40 -15.00
C LEU A 503 -5.71 -20.44 -14.28
N PRO A 504 -5.58 -21.68 -14.72
CA PRO A 504 -4.67 -22.66 -14.14
C PRO A 504 -3.20 -22.22 -14.17
N LEU A 505 -2.74 -21.61 -15.27
CA LEU A 505 -1.38 -21.09 -15.39
C LEU A 505 -1.13 -19.89 -14.48
N LEU A 506 -2.14 -19.05 -14.25
CA LEU A 506 -2.07 -17.90 -13.36
C LEU A 506 -2.29 -18.27 -11.90
N LYS A 507 -2.71 -19.48 -11.56
CA LYS A 507 -3.05 -19.91 -10.19
C LYS A 507 -1.98 -19.54 -9.15
N PRO A 508 -0.66 -19.71 -9.37
CA PRO A 508 0.35 -19.31 -8.39
C PRO A 508 0.39 -17.81 -8.15
N THR A 509 0.30 -17.00 -9.21
CA THR A 509 0.27 -15.54 -9.13
C THR A 509 -1.03 -15.06 -8.47
N MET A 510 -2.17 -15.65 -8.82
CA MET A 510 -3.46 -15.33 -8.21
C MET A 510 -3.46 -15.65 -6.71
N LEU A 511 -2.87 -16.78 -6.31
CA LEU A 511 -2.74 -17.10 -4.89
C LEU A 511 -1.89 -16.08 -4.15
N SER A 512 -0.79 -15.62 -4.76
CA SER A 512 0.06 -14.55 -4.19
C SER A 512 -0.73 -13.25 -4.01
N VAL A 513 -1.48 -12.84 -5.03
CA VAL A 513 -2.33 -11.65 -4.97
C VAL A 513 -3.43 -11.81 -3.91
N ALA A 514 -4.09 -12.96 -3.85
CA ALA A 514 -5.13 -13.25 -2.85
C ALA A 514 -4.59 -13.12 -1.41
N ILE A 515 -3.38 -13.63 -1.16
CA ILE A 515 -2.72 -13.50 0.16
C ILE A 515 -2.44 -12.03 0.48
N ILE A 516 -1.90 -11.27 -0.45
CA ILE A 516 -1.60 -9.84 -0.24
C ILE A 516 -2.89 -9.08 0.03
N VAL A 517 -3.96 -9.33 -0.74
CA VAL A 517 -5.27 -8.68 -0.58
C VAL A 517 -5.90 -9.04 0.77
N PHE A 518 -5.85 -10.31 1.19
CA PHE A 518 -6.34 -10.73 2.50
C PHE A 518 -5.64 -9.99 3.63
N ILE A 519 -4.30 -9.96 3.60
CA ILE A 519 -3.50 -9.30 4.64
C ILE A 519 -3.78 -7.80 4.66
N SER A 520 -3.87 -7.18 3.48
CA SER A 520 -4.22 -5.75 3.38
C SER A 520 -5.61 -5.48 3.95
N ALA A 521 -6.61 -6.31 3.63
CA ALA A 521 -7.97 -6.19 4.14
C ALA A 521 -8.05 -6.33 5.68
N ALA A 522 -7.34 -7.34 6.23
CA ALA A 522 -7.38 -7.62 7.66
C ALA A 522 -6.83 -6.49 8.53
N ARG A 523 -5.88 -5.72 8.03
CA ARG A 523 -5.24 -4.61 8.75
C ARG A 523 -5.73 -3.22 8.33
N ASP A 524 -6.63 -3.12 7.35
CA ASP A 524 -7.08 -1.83 6.83
C ASP A 524 -7.97 -1.11 7.84
N ILE A 525 -7.70 0.16 8.04
CA ILE A 525 -8.51 1.08 8.84
C ILE A 525 -9.00 2.24 7.99
N PRO A 526 -8.14 2.98 7.26
CA PRO A 526 -8.56 4.22 6.63
C PRO A 526 -9.64 4.04 5.57
N THR A 527 -9.67 2.88 4.89
CA THR A 527 -10.66 2.63 3.83
C THR A 527 -12.03 2.21 4.39
N VAL A 528 -12.06 1.59 5.56
CA VAL A 528 -13.29 1.04 6.13
C VAL A 528 -13.90 1.91 7.25
N ILE A 529 -13.16 2.89 7.76
CA ILE A 529 -13.51 3.63 8.98
C ILE A 529 -14.86 4.37 8.90
N PHE A 530 -15.21 4.96 7.76
CA PHE A 530 -16.50 5.67 7.58
C PHE A 530 -17.61 4.77 7.02
N LEU A 531 -17.28 3.56 6.59
CA LEU A 531 -18.24 2.61 6.02
C LEU A 531 -18.72 1.59 7.04
N SER A 532 -17.90 1.34 8.08
CA SER A 532 -18.18 0.38 9.13
C SER A 532 -19.17 0.95 10.15
N THR A 533 -20.03 0.08 10.64
CA THR A 533 -20.93 0.31 11.78
C THR A 533 -20.56 -0.67 12.90
N HIS A 534 -21.30 -0.62 14.00
CA HIS A 534 -21.09 -1.55 15.11
C HIS A 534 -21.19 -3.02 14.68
N GLU A 535 -22.09 -3.35 13.75
CA GLU A 535 -22.31 -4.72 13.26
C GLU A 535 -21.24 -5.21 12.27
N SER A 536 -20.65 -4.31 11.49
CA SER A 536 -19.62 -4.64 10.48
C SER A 536 -18.19 -4.31 10.92
N ARG A 537 -18.00 -4.10 12.21
CA ARG A 537 -16.69 -3.75 12.78
C ARG A 537 -15.66 -4.84 12.53
N THR A 538 -14.43 -4.44 12.16
CA THR A 538 -13.30 -5.34 11.94
C THR A 538 -12.36 -5.34 13.15
N LEU A 539 -11.48 -6.34 13.26
CA LEU A 539 -10.50 -6.40 14.37
C LEU A 539 -9.58 -5.18 14.40
N SER A 540 -9.18 -4.67 13.24
CA SER A 540 -8.32 -3.49 13.17
C SER A 540 -9.04 -2.23 13.70
N LEU A 541 -10.32 -2.05 13.37
CA LEU A 541 -11.14 -0.97 13.92
C LEU A 541 -11.42 -1.17 15.42
N LEU A 542 -11.75 -2.39 15.86
CA LEU A 542 -11.96 -2.69 17.28
C LEU A 542 -10.70 -2.41 18.11
N MET A 543 -9.52 -2.69 17.56
CA MET A 543 -8.25 -2.34 18.18
C MET A 543 -8.09 -0.83 18.30
N LEU A 544 -8.37 -0.08 17.21
CA LEU A 544 -8.29 1.37 17.20
C LEU A 544 -9.24 1.99 18.24
N ASP A 545 -10.51 1.53 18.29
CA ASP A 545 -11.48 2.00 19.27
C ASP A 545 -11.01 1.73 20.71
N SER A 546 -10.47 0.52 20.96
CA SER A 546 -9.93 0.18 22.27
C SER A 546 -8.78 1.09 22.69
N ILE A 547 -7.93 1.53 21.72
CA ILE A 547 -6.87 2.51 21.98
C ILE A 547 -7.46 3.89 22.31
N VAL A 548 -8.45 4.35 21.54
CA VAL A 548 -9.10 5.65 21.72
C VAL A 548 -9.87 5.71 23.05
N GLU A 549 -10.47 4.59 23.45
CA GLU A 549 -11.18 4.41 24.73
C GLU A 549 -10.23 4.21 25.91
N ALA A 550 -8.92 4.30 25.70
CA ALA A 550 -7.86 4.06 26.70
C ALA A 550 -7.87 2.64 27.33
N ASN A 551 -8.45 1.66 26.63
CA ASN A 551 -8.41 0.25 27.01
C ASN A 551 -7.23 -0.45 26.30
N GLN A 552 -6.02 -0.11 26.74
CA GLN A 552 -4.78 -0.50 26.05
C GLN A 552 -4.50 -2.01 26.17
N GLU A 553 -4.92 -2.65 27.27
CA GLU A 553 -4.76 -4.08 27.48
C GLU A 553 -5.60 -4.89 26.49
N LYS A 554 -6.87 -4.52 26.31
CA LYS A 554 -7.74 -5.10 25.29
C LYS A 554 -7.16 -4.91 23.90
N ALA A 555 -6.67 -3.70 23.60
CA ALA A 555 -6.01 -3.40 22.32
C ALA A 555 -4.76 -4.26 22.08
N ALA A 556 -3.95 -4.50 23.12
CA ALA A 556 -2.77 -5.36 23.02
C ALA A 556 -3.13 -6.81 22.67
N VAL A 557 -4.15 -7.38 23.32
CA VAL A 557 -4.62 -8.74 23.00
C VAL A 557 -5.14 -8.82 21.56
N ILE A 558 -5.98 -7.87 21.13
CA ILE A 558 -6.48 -7.82 19.76
C ILE A 558 -5.32 -7.69 18.76
N GLY A 559 -4.32 -6.86 19.08
CA GLY A 559 -3.13 -6.68 18.26
C GLY A 559 -2.32 -7.97 18.08
N VAL A 560 -2.12 -8.74 19.16
CA VAL A 560 -1.47 -10.07 19.11
C VAL A 560 -2.27 -11.01 18.21
N LEU A 561 -3.59 -11.07 18.39
CA LEU A 561 -4.46 -11.94 17.58
C LEU A 561 -4.46 -11.54 16.10
N LEU A 562 -4.44 -10.24 15.80
CA LEU A 562 -4.34 -9.74 14.43
C LEU A 562 -3.01 -10.16 13.77
N VAL A 563 -1.90 -10.07 14.50
CA VAL A 563 -0.60 -10.56 14.04
C VAL A 563 -0.64 -12.07 13.77
N PHE A 564 -1.19 -12.86 14.69
CA PHE A 564 -1.35 -14.31 14.49
C PHE A 564 -2.25 -14.65 13.30
N LEU A 565 -3.35 -13.93 13.09
CA LEU A 565 -4.24 -14.11 11.94
C LEU A 565 -3.47 -13.91 10.63
N ILE A 566 -2.71 -12.83 10.52
CA ILE A 566 -1.94 -12.48 9.32
C ILE A 566 -0.85 -13.52 9.05
N PHE A 567 -0.05 -13.87 10.06
CA PHE A 567 1.00 -14.87 9.88
C PHE A 567 0.45 -16.28 9.65
N GLY A 568 -0.65 -16.64 10.31
CA GLY A 568 -1.36 -17.90 10.06
C GLY A 568 -1.82 -18.02 8.61
N PHE A 569 -2.39 -16.94 8.06
CA PHE A 569 -2.83 -16.92 6.66
C PHE A 569 -1.65 -16.95 5.68
N LEU A 570 -0.55 -16.26 5.99
CA LEU A 570 0.69 -16.32 5.21
C LEU A 570 1.27 -17.74 5.18
N LEU A 571 1.28 -18.43 6.34
CA LEU A 571 1.77 -19.81 6.46
C LEU A 571 0.88 -20.77 5.67
N LEU A 572 -0.44 -20.65 5.79
CA LEU A 572 -1.40 -21.43 5.01
C LEU A 572 -1.18 -21.25 3.51
N GLY A 573 -0.98 -20.02 3.05
CA GLY A 573 -0.66 -19.72 1.65
C GLY A 573 0.62 -20.42 1.19
N ARG A 574 1.65 -20.45 2.05
CA ARG A 574 2.90 -21.16 1.76
C ARG A 574 2.71 -22.67 1.67
N LEU A 575 1.88 -23.26 2.52
CA LEU A 575 1.59 -24.70 2.52
C LEU A 575 0.75 -25.10 1.30
N LEU A 576 -0.18 -24.26 0.86
CA LEU A 576 -1.09 -24.52 -0.26
C LEU A 576 -0.45 -24.42 -1.64
N GLY A 577 0.79 -23.99 -1.78
CA GLY A 577 1.44 -23.99 -3.06
C GLY A 577 2.36 -22.83 -3.39
N PHE A 578 2.79 -22.08 -2.42
CA PHE A 578 3.93 -21.18 -2.55
C PHE A 578 5.21 -22.05 -2.67
N ARG A 579 5.23 -22.97 -3.64
CA ARG A 579 6.48 -23.52 -4.12
C ARG A 579 7.25 -22.33 -4.68
N ARG A 580 8.40 -22.05 -4.07
CA ARG A 580 9.43 -21.18 -4.59
C ARG A 580 9.36 -21.21 -6.11
N THR A 581 8.85 -20.16 -6.75
CA THR A 581 9.49 -19.68 -7.95
C THR A 581 10.88 -19.33 -7.46
N SER A 582 11.75 -20.32 -7.54
CA SER A 582 13.14 -20.18 -7.24
C SER A 582 13.62 -18.97 -8.01
N MET A 583 13.98 -17.92 -7.31
CA MET A 583 15.02 -17.04 -7.79
C MET A 583 16.28 -17.92 -7.88
N SER A 584 16.42 -18.63 -9.00
CA SER A 584 17.64 -19.24 -9.48
C SER A 584 18.18 -18.38 -10.61
#